data_c4439f422b7b2ca6daebf0b6ce48e5a1
#
_entry.id   c4439f422b7b2ca6daebf0b6ce48e5a1
#
_cell.length_a   1.000
_cell.length_b   1.000
_cell.length_c   1.000
_cell.angle_alpha   90.00
_cell.angle_beta   90.00
_cell.angle_gamma   90.00
#
_symmetry.space_group_name_H-M   'P 1'
#
loop_
_entity.id
_entity.type
_entity.pdbx_description
1 polymer ?
#
loop_
_entity_poly.entity_id
_entity_poly.type
_entity_poly.pdbx_seq_one_letter_code
_entity_poly.pdbx_strand_id
1 'polypeptide(L)'
;RAVQDYMLREVQRVYRLQGVEINDKHIEVIVRQMLQKIRVEENGDSDLLPGSMVDSLDFLELNEKLEEEGKEQAVGSQVLLGITKASLATNSFLSAASFQETTKVLTEAAIKGKIDPLIGMKENVIIGKLIPAGTGMKRYRNIKLDSEVNEEEEFSFDDLEDFTMDEEEEMIPTVTVPDGTDLSAVSGTDEDSSEE
;
A
#
# COMPACT_ATOMS: atom_id res chain seq x y z
N ARG A 1 8.03 4.37 26.19
CA ARG A 1 7.31 3.15 26.62
C ARG A 1 6.05 3.47 27.42
N ALA A 2 6.09 4.34 28.45
CA ALA A 2 4.90 4.66 29.28
C ALA A 2 3.68 5.13 28.46
N VAL A 3 3.88 5.93 27.40
CA VAL A 3 2.81 6.38 26.50
C VAL A 3 2.25 5.23 25.67
N GLN A 4 3.11 4.33 25.19
CA GLN A 4 2.69 3.15 24.42
C GLN A 4 1.81 2.22 25.29
N ASP A 5 2.26 1.92 26.51
CA ASP A 5 1.54 1.08 27.46
C ASP A 5 0.21 1.72 27.90
N TYR A 6 0.17 3.04 28.01
CA TYR A 6 -1.05 3.78 28.32
C TYR A 6 -2.07 3.66 27.20
N MET A 7 -1.65 3.93 25.97
CA MET A 7 -2.54 3.86 24.80
C MET A 7 -3.07 2.45 24.58
N LEU A 8 -2.20 1.44 24.69
CA LEU A 8 -2.60 0.04 24.57
C LEU A 8 -3.69 -0.31 25.58
N ARG A 9 -3.48 0.02 26.86
CA ARG A 9 -4.44 -0.26 27.93
C ARG A 9 -5.78 0.43 27.72
N GLU A 10 -5.78 1.72 27.34
CA GLU A 10 -7.03 2.46 27.16
C GLU A 10 -7.82 1.95 25.94
N VAL A 11 -7.15 1.64 24.83
CA VAL A 11 -7.81 1.07 23.65
C VAL A 11 -8.39 -0.32 23.97
N GLN A 12 -7.61 -1.19 24.62
CA GLN A 12 -8.07 -2.51 25.04
C GLN A 12 -9.24 -2.42 26.03
N ARG A 13 -9.20 -1.44 26.93
CA ARG A 13 -10.31 -1.21 27.88
C ARG A 13 -11.62 -0.92 27.13
N VAL A 14 -11.59 -0.06 26.12
CA VAL A 14 -12.79 0.28 25.33
C VAL A 14 -13.34 -0.95 24.62
N TYR A 15 -12.48 -1.75 23.98
CA TYR A 15 -12.91 -2.98 23.29
C TYR A 15 -13.48 -4.02 24.25
N ARG A 16 -12.85 -4.23 25.40
CA ARG A 16 -13.34 -5.16 26.43
C ARG A 16 -14.69 -4.75 27.00
N LEU A 17 -14.96 -3.45 27.16
CA LEU A 17 -16.27 -2.95 27.59
C LEU A 17 -17.37 -3.28 26.58
N GLN A 18 -17.04 -3.46 25.31
CA GLN A 18 -17.95 -3.86 24.24
C GLN A 18 -17.99 -5.40 24.04
N GLY A 19 -17.32 -6.16 24.88
CA GLY A 19 -17.27 -7.63 24.80
C GLY A 19 -16.40 -8.15 23.65
N VAL A 20 -15.52 -7.32 23.07
CA VAL A 20 -14.63 -7.70 21.98
C VAL A 20 -13.22 -7.95 22.53
N GLU A 21 -12.66 -9.12 22.23
CA GLU A 21 -11.28 -9.45 22.53
C GLU A 21 -10.40 -9.28 21.29
N ILE A 22 -9.38 -8.43 21.42
CA ILE A 22 -8.38 -8.18 20.37
C ILE A 22 -7.00 -8.46 20.94
N ASN A 23 -6.14 -9.12 20.17
CA ASN A 23 -4.77 -9.34 20.56
C ASN A 23 -3.99 -8.00 20.54
N ASP A 24 -3.19 -7.78 21.57
CA ASP A 24 -2.42 -6.55 21.79
C ASP A 24 -1.54 -6.16 20.60
N LYS A 25 -0.98 -7.15 19.88
CA LYS A 25 -0.11 -6.92 18.71
C LYS A 25 -0.74 -6.04 17.62
N HIS A 26 -2.07 -6.11 17.42
CA HIS A 26 -2.75 -5.32 16.42
C HIS A 26 -2.79 -3.83 16.76
N ILE A 27 -2.91 -3.54 18.05
CA ILE A 27 -2.89 -2.18 18.58
C ILE A 27 -1.46 -1.66 18.66
N GLU A 28 -0.52 -2.49 19.09
CA GLU A 28 0.90 -2.16 19.18
C GLU A 28 1.50 -1.70 17.83
N VAL A 29 1.13 -2.37 16.73
CA VAL A 29 1.56 -1.98 15.38
C VAL A 29 1.09 -0.56 15.03
N ILE A 30 -0.16 -0.22 15.38
CA ILE A 30 -0.71 1.11 15.12
C ILE A 30 -0.01 2.16 15.99
N VAL A 31 0.15 1.89 17.27
CA VAL A 31 0.83 2.80 18.21
C VAL A 31 2.29 3.03 17.81
N ARG A 32 2.98 1.98 17.32
CA ARG A 32 4.34 2.12 16.78
C ARG A 32 4.38 3.12 15.63
N GLN A 33 3.45 3.04 14.69
CA GLN A 33 3.39 3.97 13.57
C GLN A 33 3.08 5.41 13.99
N MET A 34 2.29 5.60 15.04
CA MET A 34 1.99 6.92 15.60
C MET A 34 3.22 7.60 16.24
N LEU A 35 4.21 6.82 16.67
CA LEU A 35 5.43 7.27 17.35
C LEU A 35 6.68 7.18 16.46
N GLN A 36 6.52 6.90 15.18
CA GLN A 36 7.65 6.67 14.27
C GLN A 36 8.41 7.95 13.90
N LYS A 37 7.78 9.12 14.02
CA LYS A 37 8.39 10.39 13.58
C LYS A 37 9.10 11.12 14.72
N ILE A 38 10.24 11.72 14.35
CA ILE A 38 11.04 12.61 15.18
C ILE A 38 10.95 14.02 14.58
N ARG A 39 10.77 15.02 15.43
CA ARG A 39 10.89 16.43 15.05
C ARG A 39 12.32 16.87 15.33
N VAL A 40 12.98 17.39 14.33
CA VAL A 40 14.30 17.97 14.45
C VAL A 40 14.21 19.27 15.24
N GLU A 41 14.97 19.40 16.32
CA GLU A 41 15.09 20.63 17.13
C GLU A 41 16.33 21.42 16.72
N GLU A 42 17.47 20.76 16.69
CA GLU A 42 18.75 21.32 16.26
C GLU A 42 19.33 20.46 15.14
N ASN A 43 19.80 21.08 14.10
CA ASN A 43 20.30 20.37 12.92
C ASN A 43 21.75 19.88 13.05
N GLY A 44 22.53 20.44 14.00
CA GLY A 44 23.98 20.17 14.02
C GLY A 44 24.62 20.43 12.65
N ASP A 45 25.49 19.55 12.22
CA ASP A 45 26.14 19.56 10.89
C ASP A 45 25.34 18.80 9.81
N SER A 46 24.05 18.49 10.07
CA SER A 46 23.19 17.80 9.11
C SER A 46 22.47 18.75 8.17
N ASP A 47 22.06 18.23 6.98
CA ASP A 47 21.23 18.97 6.01
C ASP A 47 19.75 19.04 6.42
N LEU A 48 19.39 18.59 7.62
CA LEU A 48 18.01 18.59 8.11
C LEU A 48 17.57 20.01 8.49
N LEU A 49 16.34 20.35 8.14
CA LEU A 49 15.75 21.63 8.53
C LEU A 49 15.16 21.53 9.94
N PRO A 50 15.46 22.50 10.84
CA PRO A 50 14.82 22.58 12.15
C PRO A 50 13.30 22.61 12.02
N GLY A 51 12.59 21.84 12.86
CA GLY A 51 11.14 21.69 12.81
C GLY A 51 10.61 20.69 11.79
N SER A 52 11.45 20.11 10.93
CA SER A 52 11.05 19.05 10.01
C SER A 52 10.75 17.74 10.75
N MET A 53 9.91 16.89 10.14
CA MET A 53 9.59 15.55 10.65
C MET A 53 10.31 14.51 9.81
N VAL A 54 11.14 13.70 10.45
CA VAL A 54 11.93 12.65 9.83
C VAL A 54 11.57 11.30 10.45
N ASP A 55 11.75 10.20 9.74
CA ASP A 55 11.61 8.87 10.30
C ASP A 55 12.71 8.60 11.36
N SER A 56 12.33 7.90 12.43
CA SER A 56 13.28 7.63 13.51
C SER A 56 14.48 6.78 13.07
N LEU A 57 14.29 5.90 12.10
CA LEU A 57 15.36 5.07 11.54
C LEU A 57 16.32 5.92 10.71
N ASP A 58 15.78 6.72 9.78
CA ASP A 58 16.58 7.61 8.93
C ASP A 58 17.38 8.63 9.78
N PHE A 59 16.76 9.11 10.86
CA PHE A 59 17.41 10.03 11.80
C PHE A 59 18.56 9.37 12.57
N LEU A 60 18.40 8.12 13.01
CA LEU A 60 19.46 7.38 13.67
C LEU A 60 20.61 7.05 12.72
N GLU A 61 20.31 6.57 11.51
CA GLU A 61 21.34 6.29 10.50
C GLU A 61 22.13 7.54 10.11
N LEU A 62 21.46 8.70 10.05
CA LEU A 62 22.11 9.96 9.76
C LEU A 62 23.04 10.38 10.90
N ASN A 63 22.59 10.25 12.16
CA ASN A 63 23.42 10.58 13.31
C ASN A 63 24.63 9.63 13.46
N GLU A 64 24.46 8.33 13.16
CA GLU A 64 25.58 7.37 13.13
C GLU A 64 26.62 7.78 12.10
N LYS A 65 26.21 8.19 10.89
CA LYS A 65 27.13 8.69 9.85
C LYS A 65 27.87 9.96 10.28
N LEU A 66 27.15 10.91 10.91
CA LEU A 66 27.79 12.14 11.41
C LEU A 66 28.79 11.86 12.53
N GLU A 67 28.51 10.88 13.40
CA GLU A 67 29.42 10.43 14.45
C GLU A 67 30.68 9.80 13.87
N GLU A 68 30.56 8.94 12.86
CA GLU A 68 31.68 8.34 12.13
C GLU A 68 32.58 9.40 11.45
N GLU A 69 31.96 10.48 10.94
CA GLU A 69 32.66 11.60 10.33
C GLU A 69 33.22 12.59 11.37
N GLY A 70 32.94 12.43 12.67
CA GLY A 70 33.36 13.31 13.75
C GLY A 70 32.68 14.69 13.72
N LYS A 71 31.47 14.76 13.16
CA LYS A 71 30.62 15.97 13.08
C LYS A 71 29.62 16.04 14.23
N GLU A 72 29.02 17.22 14.41
CA GLU A 72 27.97 17.40 15.41
C GLU A 72 26.67 16.75 15.00
N GLN A 73 26.13 15.91 15.90
CA GLN A 73 24.88 15.18 15.67
C GLN A 73 23.66 16.11 15.72
N ALA A 74 22.61 15.75 14.96
CA ALA A 74 21.34 16.43 15.04
C ALA A 74 20.58 16.02 16.32
N VAL A 75 19.89 16.97 16.94
CA VAL A 75 19.05 16.75 18.12
C VAL A 75 17.59 16.79 17.71
N GLY A 76 16.81 15.81 18.14
CA GLY A 76 15.38 15.73 17.86
C GLY A 76 14.57 15.11 18.96
N SER A 77 13.29 15.46 19.02
CA SER A 77 12.33 14.91 19.96
C SER A 77 11.30 14.03 19.26
N GLN A 78 10.98 12.90 19.89
CA GLN A 78 9.95 11.99 19.38
C GLN A 78 8.57 12.63 19.50
N VAL A 79 7.77 12.57 18.43
CA VAL A 79 6.44 13.19 18.36
C VAL A 79 5.36 12.11 18.27
N LEU A 80 4.30 12.29 19.06
CA LEU A 80 3.10 11.48 18.94
C LEU A 80 2.17 12.11 17.89
N LEU A 81 1.91 11.38 16.82
CA LEU A 81 0.97 11.77 15.76
C LEU A 81 -0.36 11.02 15.94
N GLY A 82 -1.47 11.70 15.68
CA GLY A 82 -2.76 11.03 15.55
C GLY A 82 -2.78 10.07 14.36
N ILE A 83 -3.69 9.11 14.36
CA ILE A 83 -3.79 8.03 13.33
C ILE A 83 -3.79 8.60 11.91
N THR A 84 -4.63 9.59 11.63
CA THR A 84 -4.73 10.21 10.31
C THR A 84 -3.42 10.90 9.89
N LYS A 85 -2.82 11.68 10.80
CA LYS A 85 -1.53 12.36 10.53
C LYS A 85 -0.40 11.35 10.32
N ALA A 86 -0.34 10.30 11.12
CA ALA A 86 0.65 9.24 10.97
C ALA A 86 0.52 8.53 9.62
N SER A 87 -0.73 8.28 9.16
CA SER A 87 -1.00 7.65 7.87
C SER A 87 -0.64 8.54 6.68
N LEU A 88 -0.75 9.86 6.80
CA LEU A 88 -0.37 10.82 5.74
C LEU A 88 1.13 11.15 5.76
N ALA A 89 1.80 10.96 6.89
CA ALA A 89 3.24 11.24 7.06
C ALA A 89 4.14 10.08 6.59
N THR A 90 3.67 9.26 5.66
CA THR A 90 4.45 8.17 5.05
C THR A 90 5.43 8.68 4.00
N ASN A 91 6.50 7.94 3.73
CA ASN A 91 7.47 8.29 2.70
C ASN A 91 6.90 8.11 1.28
N SER A 92 5.89 7.21 1.11
CA SER A 92 5.20 7.02 -0.15
C SER A 92 4.05 8.02 -0.31
N PHE A 93 4.17 8.92 -1.29
CA PHE A 93 3.11 9.87 -1.61
C PHE A 93 1.93 9.20 -2.33
N LEU A 94 2.15 8.10 -3.07
CA LEU A 94 1.08 7.34 -3.71
C LEU A 94 0.17 6.67 -2.69
N SER A 95 0.74 6.08 -1.65
CA SER A 95 -0.01 5.49 -0.54
C SER A 95 -0.82 6.54 0.21
N ALA A 96 -0.21 7.68 0.52
CA ALA A 96 -0.90 8.79 1.19
C ALA A 96 -2.04 9.36 0.34
N ALA A 97 -1.83 9.56 -0.97
CA ALA A 97 -2.85 10.04 -1.90
C ALA A 97 -4.05 9.09 -2.03
N SER A 98 -3.83 7.78 -1.91
CA SER A 98 -4.92 6.80 -1.94
C SER A 98 -5.78 6.77 -0.67
N PHE A 99 -5.33 7.41 0.40
CA PHE A 99 -6.04 7.41 1.69
C PHE A 99 -6.96 8.62 1.83
N GLN A 100 -6.41 9.83 1.88
CA GLN A 100 -7.15 11.09 2.02
C GLN A 100 -6.40 12.25 1.37
N GLU A 101 -7.10 13.36 1.13
CA GLU A 101 -6.52 14.62 0.62
C GLU A 101 -5.69 14.43 -0.67
N THR A 102 -6.17 13.61 -1.60
CA THR A 102 -5.46 13.22 -2.83
C THR A 102 -4.84 14.39 -3.57
N THR A 103 -5.61 15.45 -3.82
CA THR A 103 -5.14 16.63 -4.56
C THR A 103 -4.00 17.35 -3.83
N LYS A 104 -4.13 17.53 -2.53
CA LYS A 104 -3.12 18.21 -1.71
C LYS A 104 -1.82 17.43 -1.66
N VAL A 105 -1.91 16.12 -1.42
CA VAL A 105 -0.74 15.24 -1.35
C VAL A 105 0.00 15.19 -2.69
N LEU A 106 -0.72 15.04 -3.81
CA LEU A 106 -0.12 15.02 -5.14
C LEU A 106 0.49 16.36 -5.51
N THR A 107 -0.17 17.47 -5.20
CA THR A 107 0.38 18.82 -5.45
C THR A 107 1.66 19.05 -4.64
N GLU A 108 1.65 18.68 -3.36
CA GLU A 108 2.85 18.81 -2.51
C GLU A 108 4.00 17.92 -3.00
N ALA A 109 3.70 16.69 -3.42
CA ALA A 109 4.68 15.78 -3.98
C ALA A 109 5.28 16.31 -5.29
N ALA A 110 4.47 16.90 -6.16
CA ALA A 110 4.92 17.50 -7.40
C ALA A 110 5.82 18.72 -7.17
N ILE A 111 5.42 19.61 -6.25
CA ILE A 111 6.21 20.81 -5.91
C ILE A 111 7.57 20.43 -5.32
N LYS A 112 7.59 19.40 -4.45
CA LYS A 112 8.81 18.93 -3.77
C LYS A 112 9.64 17.96 -4.62
N GLY A 113 9.17 17.57 -5.80
CA GLY A 113 9.85 16.58 -6.65
C GLY A 113 10.04 15.22 -5.95
N LYS A 114 9.08 14.78 -5.14
CA LYS A 114 9.20 13.52 -4.40
C LYS A 114 9.27 12.32 -5.32
N ILE A 115 10.15 11.39 -4.98
CA ILE A 115 10.28 10.09 -5.65
C ILE A 115 9.73 9.02 -4.73
N ASP A 116 8.83 8.17 -5.23
CA ASP A 116 8.29 7.04 -4.47
C ASP A 116 9.15 5.80 -4.70
N PRO A 117 9.69 5.18 -3.65
CA PRO A 117 10.56 4.00 -3.78
C PRO A 117 9.79 2.71 -4.14
N LEU A 118 8.46 2.72 -4.19
CA LEU A 118 7.60 1.59 -4.52
C LEU A 118 7.85 0.33 -3.66
N ILE A 119 8.09 0.52 -2.38
CA ILE A 119 8.39 -0.56 -1.43
C ILE A 119 7.09 -1.22 -0.92
N GLY A 120 6.02 -0.45 -0.76
CA GLY A 120 4.75 -0.93 -0.23
C GLY A 120 3.90 -1.71 -1.25
N MET A 121 2.83 -2.32 -0.77
CA MET A 121 1.91 -3.05 -1.64
C MET A 121 0.99 -2.12 -2.42
N LYS A 122 0.46 -1.06 -1.78
CA LYS A 122 -0.47 -0.12 -2.41
C LYS A 122 0.12 0.56 -3.63
N GLU A 123 1.33 1.06 -3.54
CA GLU A 123 2.03 1.77 -4.61
C GLU A 123 2.19 0.89 -5.85
N ASN A 124 2.58 -0.36 -5.65
CA ASN A 124 2.75 -1.31 -6.74
C ASN A 124 1.41 -1.69 -7.38
N VAL A 125 0.35 -1.86 -6.59
CA VAL A 125 -1.01 -2.14 -7.08
C VAL A 125 -1.55 -0.97 -7.92
N ILE A 126 -1.37 0.27 -7.45
CA ILE A 126 -1.84 1.47 -8.17
C ILE A 126 -1.16 1.59 -9.55
N ILE A 127 0.14 1.31 -9.63
CA ILE A 127 0.92 1.38 -10.88
C ILE A 127 0.71 0.14 -11.77
N GLY A 128 0.13 -0.94 -11.24
CA GLY A 128 -0.06 -2.20 -11.96
C GLY A 128 1.20 -3.07 -12.03
N LYS A 129 2.14 -2.90 -11.09
CA LYS A 129 3.31 -3.77 -10.94
C LYS A 129 3.01 -4.94 -10.00
N LEU A 130 3.84 -5.99 -10.09
CA LEU A 130 3.78 -7.08 -9.13
C LEU A 130 4.07 -6.57 -7.71
N ILE A 131 3.24 -6.99 -6.75
CA ILE A 131 3.43 -6.64 -5.35
C ILE A 131 4.70 -7.30 -4.79
N PRO A 132 5.38 -6.69 -3.82
CA PRO A 132 6.60 -7.25 -3.21
C PRO A 132 6.31 -8.40 -2.24
N ALA A 133 5.39 -9.29 -2.63
CA ALA A 133 4.97 -10.46 -1.86
C ALA A 133 4.65 -11.63 -2.82
N GLY A 134 4.74 -12.86 -2.35
CA GLY A 134 4.47 -14.05 -3.15
C GLY A 134 5.41 -14.14 -4.36
N THR A 135 4.85 -14.32 -5.55
CA THR A 135 5.61 -14.44 -6.81
C THR A 135 6.31 -13.15 -7.24
N GLY A 136 5.91 -11.98 -6.73
CA GLY A 136 6.54 -10.69 -6.99
C GLY A 136 7.82 -10.41 -6.20
N MET A 137 8.20 -11.27 -5.27
CA MET A 137 9.46 -11.13 -4.52
C MET A 137 10.68 -11.28 -5.44
N LYS A 138 11.73 -10.53 -5.15
CA LYS A 138 12.98 -10.52 -5.92
C LYS A 138 13.58 -11.92 -6.10
N ARG A 139 13.45 -12.81 -5.10
CA ARG A 139 13.96 -14.18 -5.16
C ARG A 139 13.32 -15.02 -6.26
N TYR A 140 12.06 -14.74 -6.63
CA TYR A 140 11.37 -15.49 -7.68
C TYR A 140 11.60 -14.94 -9.08
N ARG A 141 12.07 -13.69 -9.22
CA ARG A 141 12.36 -13.08 -10.53
C ARG A 141 13.57 -13.70 -11.23
N ASN A 142 14.49 -14.29 -10.47
CA ASN A 142 15.74 -14.85 -10.98
C ASN A 142 15.68 -16.38 -11.13
N ILE A 143 14.51 -16.99 -10.92
CA ILE A 143 14.34 -18.42 -11.13
C ILE A 143 14.28 -18.66 -12.64
N LYS A 144 15.29 -19.37 -13.16
CA LYS A 144 15.26 -19.91 -14.52
C LYS A 144 14.64 -21.31 -14.41
N LEU A 145 13.69 -21.58 -15.27
CA LEU A 145 13.17 -22.93 -15.43
C LEU A 145 14.17 -23.67 -16.31
N ASP A 146 14.87 -24.67 -15.76
CA ASP A 146 15.54 -25.67 -16.55
C ASP A 146 14.44 -26.61 -17.08
N SER A 147 13.86 -26.25 -18.21
CA SER A 147 13.12 -27.20 -19.00
C SER A 147 14.19 -28.01 -19.76
N GLU A 148 14.42 -29.25 -19.37
CA GLU A 148 14.95 -30.24 -20.31
C GLU A 148 13.86 -30.40 -21.39
N VAL A 149 13.89 -29.49 -22.37
CA VAL A 149 13.15 -29.69 -23.61
C VAL A 149 13.86 -30.86 -24.27
N ASN A 150 13.29 -32.06 -24.20
CA ASN A 150 13.62 -33.11 -25.13
C ASN A 150 13.38 -32.51 -26.54
N GLU A 151 14.43 -32.18 -27.25
CA GLU A 151 14.43 -31.64 -28.62
C GLU A 151 13.87 -32.65 -29.64
N GLU A 152 13.17 -33.72 -29.22
CA GLU A 152 12.66 -34.76 -30.09
C GLU A 152 11.16 -34.72 -30.43
N GLU A 153 10.43 -33.70 -29.98
CA GLU A 153 9.08 -33.41 -30.50
C GLU A 153 9.05 -32.04 -31.18
N GLU A 154 9.70 -31.91 -32.34
CA GLU A 154 9.30 -30.95 -33.36
C GLU A 154 7.87 -31.31 -33.78
N PHE A 155 6.90 -30.64 -33.19
CA PHE A 155 5.53 -30.64 -33.67
C PHE A 155 5.56 -29.97 -35.05
N SER A 156 5.60 -30.81 -36.10
CA SER A 156 5.55 -30.30 -37.45
C SER A 156 4.10 -29.86 -37.73
N PHE A 157 3.96 -28.68 -38.29
CA PHE A 157 2.66 -28.13 -38.71
C PHE A 157 1.96 -28.98 -39.76
N ASP A 158 2.65 -29.97 -40.34
CA ASP A 158 2.14 -30.91 -41.32
C ASP A 158 1.22 -31.98 -40.71
N ASP A 159 1.28 -32.20 -39.36
CA ASP A 159 0.39 -33.12 -38.67
C ASP A 159 -1.00 -32.56 -38.40
N LEU A 160 -1.27 -31.29 -38.75
CA LEU A 160 -2.58 -30.65 -38.57
C LEU A 160 -3.51 -30.79 -39.79
N GLU A 161 -3.04 -31.33 -40.93
CA GLU A 161 -3.91 -31.48 -42.12
C GLU A 161 -4.84 -32.72 -42.05
N ASP A 162 -4.62 -33.61 -41.11
CA ASP A 162 -5.44 -34.86 -41.01
C ASP A 162 -6.58 -34.78 -39.95
N PHE A 163 -6.76 -33.60 -39.33
CA PHE A 163 -7.91 -33.34 -38.45
C PHE A 163 -9.10 -32.85 -39.28
N THR A 164 -9.67 -33.74 -40.08
CA THR A 164 -10.98 -33.49 -40.72
C THR A 164 -12.03 -33.37 -39.60
N MET A 165 -12.63 -32.20 -39.54
CA MET A 165 -13.77 -31.91 -38.66
C MET A 165 -14.92 -32.84 -39.09
N ASP A 166 -15.15 -33.88 -38.31
CA ASP A 166 -16.47 -34.51 -38.29
C ASP A 166 -17.42 -33.51 -37.64
N GLU A 167 -18.31 -32.97 -38.47
CA GLU A 167 -19.45 -32.16 -38.05
C GLU A 167 -20.41 -33.05 -37.21
N GLU A 168 -20.17 -33.13 -35.91
CA GLU A 168 -21.23 -33.49 -34.97
C GLU A 168 -21.47 -32.29 -34.05
N GLU A 169 -22.64 -31.71 -34.23
CA GLU A 169 -23.23 -30.66 -33.40
C GLU A 169 -23.26 -31.10 -31.92
N GLU A 170 -22.28 -30.70 -31.13
CA GLU A 170 -22.46 -30.71 -29.68
C GLU A 170 -22.87 -29.30 -29.20
N MET A 171 -24.13 -29.28 -28.76
CA MET A 171 -24.84 -28.17 -28.15
C MET A 171 -23.97 -27.46 -27.10
N ILE A 172 -23.70 -26.20 -27.36
CA ILE A 172 -23.28 -25.26 -26.35
C ILE A 172 -24.34 -25.20 -25.25
N PRO A 173 -24.03 -25.49 -23.97
CA PRO A 173 -25.03 -25.37 -22.91
C PRO A 173 -25.41 -23.90 -22.77
N THR A 174 -26.61 -23.58 -23.23
CA THR A 174 -27.23 -22.27 -22.99
C THR A 174 -27.49 -22.14 -21.52
N VAL A 175 -26.76 -21.26 -20.85
CA VAL A 175 -27.05 -20.83 -19.49
C VAL A 175 -28.35 -20.05 -19.54
N THR A 176 -29.45 -20.71 -19.20
CA THR A 176 -30.74 -20.06 -18.97
C THR A 176 -30.65 -19.25 -17.70
N VAL A 177 -30.59 -17.93 -17.85
CA VAL A 177 -30.83 -16.97 -16.77
C VAL A 177 -32.32 -17.08 -16.42
N PRO A 178 -32.72 -17.31 -15.15
CA PRO A 178 -34.13 -17.33 -14.79
C PRO A 178 -34.74 -15.94 -15.02
N ASP A 179 -35.74 -15.95 -15.91
CA ASP A 179 -36.59 -14.81 -16.21
C ASP A 179 -37.32 -14.37 -14.94
N GLY A 180 -37.12 -13.12 -14.51
CA GLY A 180 -37.81 -12.61 -13.32
C GLY A 180 -37.17 -11.39 -12.64
N THR A 181 -36.35 -10.60 -13.30
CA THR A 181 -36.00 -9.27 -12.81
C THR A 181 -36.55 -8.19 -13.73
N ASP A 182 -37.70 -7.68 -13.31
CA ASP A 182 -38.38 -6.53 -13.90
C ASP A 182 -37.52 -5.27 -13.74
N LEU A 183 -36.90 -4.82 -14.83
CA LEU A 183 -36.02 -3.62 -14.90
C LEU A 183 -36.81 -2.34 -15.22
N SER A 184 -38.11 -2.28 -14.92
CA SER A 184 -38.96 -1.12 -15.23
C SER A 184 -39.04 -0.05 -14.14
N ALA A 185 -38.19 -0.07 -13.11
CA ALA A 185 -38.28 0.85 -11.96
C ALA A 185 -37.08 1.78 -11.75
N VAL A 186 -36.29 2.10 -12.78
CA VAL A 186 -35.26 3.16 -12.67
C VAL A 186 -35.32 4.05 -13.92
N SER A 187 -36.44 4.76 -14.07
CA SER A 187 -36.54 5.98 -14.85
C SER A 187 -37.51 6.94 -14.15
N GLY A 188 -37.01 7.59 -13.13
CA GLY A 188 -37.64 8.71 -12.44
C GLY A 188 -36.74 9.91 -12.56
N THR A 189 -36.89 10.62 -13.65
CA THR A 189 -36.54 12.03 -13.79
C THR A 189 -37.39 12.83 -12.82
N ASP A 190 -36.79 13.55 -11.88
CA ASP A 190 -37.39 14.70 -11.25
C ASP A 190 -36.63 15.95 -11.67
N GLU A 191 -37.11 16.54 -12.76
CA GLU A 191 -37.17 18.00 -12.93
C GLU A 191 -38.33 18.50 -12.04
N ASP A 192 -38.06 19.42 -11.18
CA ASP A 192 -38.91 20.60 -10.94
C ASP A 192 -38.24 21.51 -9.89
N SER A 193 -37.76 22.69 -10.32
CA SER A 193 -38.41 23.98 -10.35
C SER A 193 -38.50 24.67 -8.98
N SER A 194 -37.69 25.73 -8.88
CA SER A 194 -38.05 27.15 -8.60
C SER A 194 -39.02 27.53 -7.47
N GLU A 195 -38.61 28.61 -6.79
CA GLU A 195 -39.43 29.64 -6.12
C GLU A 195 -39.85 29.36 -4.66
N GLU A 196 -39.22 30.00 -3.72
CA GLU A 196 -39.48 31.26 -2.99
C GLU A 196 -38.40 31.52 -1.93
#